data_042659fc6442b7a98491718a7fea26c8
#
_entry.id   042659fc6442b7a98491718a7fea26c8
#
_cell.length_a   1.000
_cell.length_b   1.000
_cell.length_c   1.000
_cell.angle_alpha   90.00
_cell.angle_beta   90.00
_cell.angle_gamma   90.00
#
_symmetry.space_group_name_H-M   'P 1'
#
loop_
_entity.id
_entity.type
_entity.pdbx_description
1 polymer ?
#
loop_
_entity_poly.entity_id
_entity_poly.type
_entity_poly.pdbx_seq_one_letter_code
_entity_poly.pdbx_strand_id
1 'polypeptide(L)'
;MEIRDHSITALNAYQGGPFQQAISVLTHLNNDWYDGNAYQKYSFEYKTGDDGFITWHVGDSETWTMDAKAIGPNGNVGKRVIPEEPMSLIINFGMSNGFSAINLTGIGNSLPATMRIDYIRIYQDEGNELITCDPPGYPTTKYIEEHPEPYANPNLTLW
;
A
#
# COMPACT_ATOMS: atom_id res chain seq x y z
N MET A 1 8.92 -14.35 -2.55
CA MET A 1 7.58 -13.98 -2.06
C MET A 1 6.85 -15.22 -1.61
N GLU A 2 6.00 -15.11 -0.60
CA GLU A 2 5.31 -16.25 0.02
C GLU A 2 3.91 -15.83 0.49
N ILE A 3 2.88 -16.58 0.09
CA ILE A 3 1.55 -16.47 0.68
C ILE A 3 1.57 -17.27 1.97
N ARG A 4 1.23 -16.64 3.09
CA ARG A 4 1.26 -17.23 4.43
C ARG A 4 -0.04 -17.92 4.77
N ASP A 5 -1.15 -17.40 4.31
CA ASP A 5 -2.47 -17.97 4.55
C ASP A 5 -3.24 -18.16 3.22
N HIS A 6 -3.14 -19.35 2.67
CA HIS A 6 -3.82 -19.73 1.42
C HIS A 6 -5.34 -19.92 1.58
N SER A 7 -5.87 -19.93 2.80
CA SER A 7 -7.31 -20.07 3.02
C SER A 7 -8.06 -18.78 2.72
N ILE A 8 -7.40 -17.63 2.87
CA ILE A 8 -7.99 -16.30 2.66
C ILE A 8 -7.24 -15.46 1.62
N THR A 9 -6.03 -15.86 1.20
CA THR A 9 -5.18 -15.04 0.33
C THR A 9 -4.78 -15.82 -0.92
N ALA A 10 -4.90 -15.17 -2.06
CA ALA A 10 -4.49 -15.69 -3.36
C ALA A 10 -3.68 -14.67 -4.15
N LEU A 11 -2.78 -15.16 -5.02
CA LEU A 11 -2.05 -14.30 -5.94
C LEU A 11 -3.03 -13.62 -6.91
N ASN A 12 -2.87 -12.32 -7.09
CA ASN A 12 -3.63 -11.58 -8.09
C ASN A 12 -3.12 -11.95 -9.49
N ALA A 13 -4.03 -12.32 -10.37
CA ALA A 13 -3.71 -12.64 -11.76
C ALA A 13 -3.28 -11.40 -12.57
N TYR A 14 -3.62 -10.19 -12.14
CA TYR A 14 -3.17 -8.95 -12.77
C TYR A 14 -1.69 -8.70 -12.45
N GLN A 15 -0.85 -8.68 -13.47
CA GLN A 15 0.59 -8.52 -13.35
C GLN A 15 1.11 -7.18 -13.91
N GLY A 16 0.22 -6.21 -14.15
CA GLY A 16 0.55 -4.93 -14.74
C GLY A 16 0.73 -4.98 -16.26
N GLY A 17 1.21 -3.89 -16.84
CA GLY A 17 1.49 -3.76 -18.25
C GLY A 17 2.96 -4.06 -18.59
N PRO A 18 3.34 -3.99 -19.89
CA PRO A 18 4.69 -4.29 -20.34
C PRO A 18 5.77 -3.35 -19.80
N PHE A 19 5.40 -2.14 -19.40
CA PHE A 19 6.32 -1.13 -18.86
C PHE A 19 6.18 -0.91 -17.36
N GLN A 20 5.14 -1.47 -16.75
CA GLN A 20 4.87 -1.34 -15.33
C GLN A 20 4.36 -2.69 -14.80
N GLN A 21 5.29 -3.56 -14.48
CA GLN A 21 4.96 -4.84 -13.89
C GLN A 21 4.49 -4.64 -12.43
N ALA A 22 3.48 -5.41 -12.05
CA ALA A 22 2.92 -5.40 -10.70
C ALA A 22 2.92 -6.80 -10.12
N ILE A 23 3.08 -6.87 -8.81
CA ILE A 23 2.87 -8.08 -8.03
C ILE A 23 1.97 -7.72 -6.86
N SER A 24 0.90 -8.46 -6.68
CA SER A 24 -0.06 -8.23 -5.60
C SER A 24 -0.81 -9.50 -5.24
N VAL A 25 -1.46 -9.47 -4.11
CA VAL A 25 -2.36 -10.54 -3.64
C VAL A 25 -3.73 -9.97 -3.35
N LEU A 26 -4.72 -10.85 -3.33
CA LEU A 26 -6.08 -10.57 -2.89
C LEU A 26 -6.32 -11.36 -1.61
N THR A 27 -6.77 -10.69 -0.57
CA THR A 27 -7.10 -11.29 0.72
C THR A 27 -8.57 -11.09 1.03
N HIS A 28 -9.29 -12.16 1.33
CA HIS A 28 -10.66 -12.08 1.80
C HIS A 28 -10.70 -11.44 3.18
N LEU A 29 -11.66 -10.53 3.36
CA LEU A 29 -11.94 -9.88 4.63
C LEU A 29 -13.14 -10.57 5.30
N ASN A 30 -13.19 -10.48 6.62
CA ASN A 30 -14.35 -10.95 7.38
C ASN A 30 -15.52 -9.97 7.22
N ASN A 31 -16.66 -10.46 6.73
CA ASN A 31 -17.86 -9.65 6.54
C ASN A 31 -18.46 -9.12 7.85
N ASP A 32 -18.15 -9.74 8.99
CA ASP A 32 -18.62 -9.28 10.31
C ASP A 32 -18.07 -7.90 10.70
N TRP A 33 -17.05 -7.42 9.98
CA TRP A 33 -16.45 -6.10 10.22
C TRP A 33 -17.14 -4.96 9.46
N TYR A 34 -18.04 -5.29 8.56
CA TYR A 34 -18.89 -4.29 7.92
C TYR A 34 -20.05 -3.89 8.85
N ASP A 35 -20.75 -2.85 8.53
CA ASP A 35 -21.90 -2.31 9.28
C ASP A 35 -21.56 -1.73 10.65
N GLY A 36 -20.30 -1.44 10.93
CA GLY A 36 -19.86 -0.79 12.17
C GLY A 36 -19.85 -1.69 13.40
N ASN A 37 -19.89 -3.00 13.21
CA ASN A 37 -19.88 -3.96 14.32
C ASN A 37 -18.48 -4.19 14.89
N ALA A 38 -17.43 -4.03 14.09
CA ALA A 38 -16.05 -4.20 14.52
C ALA A 38 -15.08 -3.40 13.66
N TYR A 39 -13.85 -3.23 14.15
CA TYR A 39 -12.72 -2.69 13.40
C TYR A 39 -11.82 -3.82 12.93
N GLN A 40 -11.27 -3.65 11.72
CA GLN A 40 -10.23 -4.53 11.19
C GLN A 40 -8.87 -3.88 11.37
N LYS A 41 -7.94 -4.60 11.97
CA LYS A 41 -6.53 -4.23 12.02
C LYS A 41 -5.87 -4.61 10.69
N TYR A 42 -5.20 -3.66 10.07
CA TYR A 42 -4.28 -3.86 8.95
C TYR A 42 -2.90 -3.44 9.41
N SER A 43 -1.91 -4.29 9.23
CA SER A 43 -0.55 -3.94 9.58
C SER A 43 0.45 -4.53 8.59
N PHE A 44 1.65 -3.99 8.59
CA PHE A 44 2.76 -4.55 7.86
C PHE A 44 4.07 -4.33 8.61
N GLU A 45 4.98 -5.28 8.45
CA GLU A 45 6.37 -5.15 8.81
C GLU A 45 7.17 -4.78 7.55
N TYR A 46 8.14 -3.91 7.70
CA TYR A 46 8.81 -3.29 6.57
C TYR A 46 10.31 -3.13 6.87
N LYS A 47 11.13 -3.76 6.03
CA LYS A 47 12.56 -3.57 5.99
C LYS A 47 12.96 -3.08 4.59
N THR A 48 13.68 -1.97 4.51
CA THR A 48 14.10 -1.33 3.27
C THR A 48 15.27 -2.04 2.58
N GLY A 49 15.52 -1.71 1.32
CA GLY A 49 16.74 -2.01 0.58
C GLY A 49 16.76 -3.35 -0.15
N ASP A 50 17.96 -3.73 -0.56
CA ASP A 50 18.23 -4.91 -1.41
C ASP A 50 17.86 -6.25 -0.76
N ASP A 51 18.03 -6.35 0.55
CA ASP A 51 17.66 -7.49 1.37
C ASP A 51 16.37 -7.21 2.17
N GLY A 52 15.64 -6.21 1.72
CA GLY A 52 14.40 -5.79 2.34
C GLY A 52 13.24 -6.75 2.09
N PHE A 53 12.21 -6.57 2.89
CA PHE A 53 10.95 -7.30 2.75
C PHE A 53 9.78 -6.45 3.23
N ILE A 54 8.58 -6.86 2.86
CA ILE A 54 7.34 -6.39 3.46
C ILE A 54 6.49 -7.62 3.78
N THR A 55 6.01 -7.72 5.02
CA THR A 55 5.03 -8.73 5.43
C THR A 55 3.73 -8.05 5.83
N TRP A 56 2.64 -8.42 5.19
CA TRP A 56 1.30 -7.88 5.47
C TRP A 56 0.50 -8.79 6.37
N HIS A 57 -0.31 -8.17 7.23
CA HIS A 57 -1.21 -8.84 8.16
C HIS A 57 -2.63 -8.28 8.02
N VAL A 58 -3.60 -9.16 8.15
CA VAL A 58 -5.01 -8.83 8.29
C VAL A 58 -5.52 -9.47 9.58
N GLY A 59 -5.94 -8.65 10.53
CA GLY A 59 -6.13 -9.10 11.91
C GLY A 59 -4.81 -9.54 12.52
N ASP A 60 -4.78 -10.74 13.05
CA ASP A 60 -3.59 -11.37 13.65
C ASP A 60 -2.92 -12.38 12.69
N SER A 61 -3.43 -12.51 11.47
CA SER A 61 -2.90 -13.43 10.47
C SER A 61 -1.90 -12.75 9.55
N GLU A 62 -0.71 -13.33 9.44
CA GLU A 62 0.19 -13.02 8.31
C GLU A 62 -0.44 -13.52 7.03
N THR A 63 -0.60 -12.63 6.05
CA THR A 63 -1.25 -12.99 4.79
C THR A 63 -0.27 -13.19 3.66
N TRP A 64 0.75 -12.33 3.60
CA TRP A 64 1.69 -12.34 2.50
C TRP A 64 3.02 -11.69 2.89
N THR A 65 4.12 -12.28 2.41
CA THR A 65 5.46 -11.69 2.49
C THR A 65 6.04 -11.52 1.09
N MET A 66 6.56 -10.34 0.80
CA MET A 66 7.32 -10.02 -0.40
C MET A 66 8.74 -9.60 -0.01
N ASP A 67 9.74 -10.22 -0.58
CA ASP A 67 11.15 -9.83 -0.48
C ASP A 67 11.59 -9.04 -1.72
N ALA A 68 12.71 -8.32 -1.61
CA ALA A 68 13.22 -7.49 -2.71
C ALA A 68 13.52 -8.29 -3.99
N LYS A 69 13.82 -9.60 -3.90
CA LYS A 69 14.08 -10.45 -5.06
C LYS A 69 12.82 -10.71 -5.90
N ALA A 70 11.64 -10.55 -5.30
CA ALA A 70 10.38 -10.73 -6.01
C ALA A 70 10.05 -9.57 -6.97
N ILE A 71 10.71 -8.42 -6.85
CA ILE A 71 10.43 -7.22 -7.63
C ILE A 71 11.48 -6.88 -8.69
N GLY A 72 12.31 -7.82 -9.05
CA GLY A 72 13.22 -7.73 -10.20
C GLY A 72 14.69 -7.97 -9.89
N PRO A 73 15.56 -7.91 -10.89
CA PRO A 73 15.24 -7.55 -12.29
C PRO A 73 14.48 -8.65 -13.04
N ASN A 74 13.67 -8.26 -14.03
CA ASN A 74 12.93 -9.19 -14.87
C ASN A 74 12.63 -8.60 -16.25
N GLY A 75 13.13 -9.21 -17.31
CA GLY A 75 12.92 -8.75 -18.68
C GLY A 75 13.32 -7.31 -18.90
N ASN A 76 12.36 -6.45 -19.17
CA ASN A 76 12.53 -5.02 -19.38
C ASN A 76 12.45 -4.17 -18.10
N VAL A 77 12.24 -4.80 -16.95
CA VAL A 77 12.24 -4.12 -15.64
C VAL A 77 13.61 -4.30 -14.98
N GLY A 78 14.27 -3.19 -14.66
CA GLY A 78 15.54 -3.17 -13.94
C GLY A 78 15.40 -3.63 -12.48
N LYS A 79 16.54 -3.68 -11.78
CA LYS A 79 16.55 -3.96 -10.35
C LYS A 79 15.72 -2.92 -9.60
N ARG A 80 14.87 -3.39 -8.71
CA ARG A 80 14.12 -2.58 -7.75
C ARG A 80 14.46 -3.05 -6.34
N VAL A 81 14.38 -2.14 -5.39
CA VAL A 81 14.59 -2.44 -3.96
C VAL A 81 13.27 -2.22 -3.22
N ILE A 82 13.16 -2.74 -2.02
CA ILE A 82 12.09 -2.30 -1.12
C ILE A 82 12.34 -0.83 -0.82
N PRO A 83 11.33 0.06 -1.01
CA PRO A 83 11.50 1.51 -0.98
C PRO A 83 12.26 2.01 0.25
N GLU A 84 13.20 2.92 0.03
CA GLU A 84 14.07 3.52 1.07
C GLU A 84 13.75 4.99 1.31
N GLU A 85 13.04 5.60 0.36
CA GLU A 85 12.64 7.00 0.42
C GLU A 85 11.59 7.27 1.51
N PRO A 86 11.50 8.51 2.00
CA PRO A 86 10.43 8.92 2.92
C PRO A 86 9.06 8.65 2.33
N MET A 87 8.22 7.97 3.08
CA MET A 87 6.89 7.54 2.65
C MET A 87 5.81 8.26 3.42
N SER A 88 4.70 8.55 2.74
CA SER A 88 3.48 9.06 3.38
C SER A 88 2.44 7.97 3.51
N LEU A 89 1.70 7.97 4.61
CA LEU A 89 0.53 7.12 4.75
C LEU A 89 -0.60 7.68 3.91
N ILE A 90 -1.08 6.87 2.96
CA ILE A 90 -2.22 7.21 2.11
C ILE A 90 -3.37 6.30 2.47
N ILE A 91 -4.49 6.89 2.87
CA ILE A 91 -5.73 6.19 3.18
C ILE A 91 -6.81 6.72 2.26
N ASN A 92 -7.38 5.87 1.44
CA ASN A 92 -8.50 6.23 0.57
C ASN A 92 -9.63 5.21 0.66
N PHE A 93 -10.80 5.67 0.30
CA PHE A 93 -12.00 4.86 0.25
C PHE A 93 -12.76 5.19 -1.03
N GLY A 94 -12.90 4.23 -1.91
CA GLY A 94 -13.48 4.45 -3.23
C GLY A 94 -14.00 3.19 -3.89
N MET A 95 -14.63 3.37 -5.05
CA MET A 95 -15.13 2.31 -5.90
C MET A 95 -14.57 2.46 -7.31
N SER A 96 -14.32 1.34 -7.99
CA SER A 96 -13.87 1.34 -9.37
C SER A 96 -14.46 0.18 -10.16
N ASN A 97 -15.12 0.49 -11.26
CA ASN A 97 -15.57 -0.53 -12.23
C ASN A 97 -14.41 -1.25 -12.92
N GLY A 98 -13.20 -0.67 -12.90
CA GLY A 98 -11.99 -1.33 -13.40
C GLY A 98 -11.50 -2.46 -12.50
N PHE A 99 -11.91 -2.47 -11.22
CA PHE A 99 -11.58 -3.53 -10.27
C PHE A 99 -12.65 -4.61 -10.22
N SER A 100 -13.92 -4.21 -10.14
CA SER A 100 -15.08 -5.11 -10.10
C SER A 100 -16.32 -4.40 -10.59
N ALA A 101 -17.26 -5.14 -11.20
CA ALA A 101 -18.54 -4.58 -11.58
C ALA A 101 -19.29 -4.06 -10.35
N ILE A 102 -19.72 -2.79 -10.39
CA ILE A 102 -20.41 -2.14 -9.29
C ILE A 102 -21.91 -2.17 -9.52
N ASN A 103 -22.65 -2.75 -8.58
CA ASN A 103 -24.10 -2.68 -8.55
C ASN A 103 -24.56 -1.41 -7.83
N LEU A 104 -24.62 -0.30 -8.56
CA LEU A 104 -25.00 1.01 -7.99
C LEU A 104 -26.42 0.99 -7.37
N THR A 105 -27.33 0.21 -7.92
CA THR A 105 -28.69 0.07 -7.35
C THR A 105 -28.63 -0.66 -6.01
N GLY A 106 -27.83 -1.72 -5.92
CA GLY A 106 -27.69 -2.51 -4.69
C GLY A 106 -27.05 -1.73 -3.54
N ILE A 107 -26.08 -0.87 -3.83
CA ILE A 107 -25.39 -0.07 -2.80
C ILE A 107 -26.06 1.26 -2.51
N GLY A 108 -27.05 1.68 -3.29
CA GLY A 108 -27.68 3.01 -3.18
C GLY A 108 -28.21 3.34 -1.78
N ASN A 109 -28.74 2.35 -1.09
CA ASN A 109 -29.26 2.50 0.29
C ASN A 109 -28.15 2.55 1.35
N SER A 110 -26.91 2.20 0.98
CA SER A 110 -25.73 2.22 1.86
C SER A 110 -24.90 3.50 1.69
N LEU A 111 -25.34 4.43 0.85
CA LEU A 111 -24.67 5.70 0.62
C LEU A 111 -25.35 6.85 1.42
N PRO A 112 -24.60 7.81 1.95
CA PRO A 112 -23.14 7.89 1.93
C PRO A 112 -22.47 6.82 2.81
N ALA A 113 -21.47 6.13 2.26
CA ALA A 113 -20.65 5.20 3.03
C ALA A 113 -19.61 5.97 3.87
N THR A 114 -19.34 5.49 5.07
CA THR A 114 -18.40 6.13 6.00
C THR A 114 -17.28 5.14 6.35
N MET A 115 -16.03 5.51 6.06
CA MET A 115 -14.86 4.84 6.57
C MET A 115 -14.47 5.44 7.92
N ARG A 116 -14.26 4.61 8.93
CA ARG A 116 -13.83 5.04 10.25
C ARG A 116 -12.46 4.47 10.56
N ILE A 117 -11.60 5.30 11.14
CA ILE A 117 -10.25 4.94 11.54
C ILE A 117 -10.18 5.12 13.06
N ASP A 118 -9.81 4.08 13.77
CA ASP A 118 -9.64 4.10 15.22
C ASP A 118 -8.25 4.65 15.57
N TYR A 119 -7.20 4.04 15.03
CA TYR A 119 -5.84 4.49 15.28
C TYR A 119 -4.92 4.21 14.10
N ILE A 120 -3.79 4.93 14.09
CA ILE A 120 -2.60 4.65 13.30
C ILE A 120 -1.43 4.60 14.27
N ARG A 121 -0.62 3.54 14.19
CA ARG A 121 0.56 3.35 15.02
C ARG A 121 1.74 2.97 14.14
N ILE A 122 2.88 3.62 14.38
CA ILE A 122 4.15 3.32 13.73
C ILE A 122 5.12 2.90 14.83
N TYR A 123 5.72 1.75 14.65
CA TYR A 123 6.73 1.20 15.56
C TYR A 123 8.07 1.23 14.85
N GLN A 124 9.11 1.65 15.55
CA GLN A 124 10.48 1.69 15.06
C GLN A 124 11.42 1.17 16.16
N ASP A 125 12.62 0.76 15.78
CA ASP A 125 13.63 0.33 16.75
C ASP A 125 14.04 1.51 17.65
N GLU A 126 14.14 1.26 18.95
CA GLU A 126 14.55 2.25 19.93
C GLU A 126 15.94 2.79 19.61
N GLY A 127 16.04 4.11 19.53
CA GLY A 127 17.29 4.83 19.18
C GLY A 127 17.56 4.93 17.67
N ASN A 128 16.65 4.43 16.82
CA ASN A 128 16.72 4.56 15.36
C ASN A 128 15.44 5.18 14.77
N GLU A 129 14.69 5.90 15.58
CA GLU A 129 13.43 6.49 15.14
C GLU A 129 13.67 7.61 14.12
N LEU A 130 13.01 7.51 12.97
CA LEU A 130 13.01 8.51 11.92
C LEU A 130 11.58 8.98 11.67
N ILE A 131 11.24 10.16 12.16
CA ILE A 131 9.95 10.84 11.96
C ILE A 131 10.23 12.21 11.34
N THR A 132 10.70 12.20 10.09
CA THR A 132 11.07 13.41 9.37
C THR A 132 10.82 13.23 7.88
N CYS A 133 10.56 14.35 7.18
CA CYS A 133 10.51 14.37 5.73
C CYS A 133 11.93 14.41 5.10
N ASP A 134 12.96 14.65 5.90
CA ASP A 134 14.33 14.84 5.44
C ASP A 134 15.29 13.87 6.14
N PRO A 135 15.12 12.54 6.00
CA PRO A 135 16.11 11.61 6.55
C PRO A 135 17.45 11.74 5.79
N PRO A 136 18.55 11.24 6.37
CA PRO A 136 19.85 11.29 5.72
C PRO A 136 19.84 10.77 4.29
N GLY A 137 20.30 11.58 3.33
CA GLY A 137 20.31 11.24 1.90
C GLY A 137 19.03 11.58 1.13
N TYR A 138 17.96 12.00 1.80
CA TYR A 138 16.67 12.32 1.16
C TYR A 138 16.18 13.72 1.56
N PRO A 139 16.69 14.81 0.95
CA PRO A 139 16.30 16.18 1.27
C PRO A 139 14.94 16.53 0.63
N THR A 140 13.87 15.87 1.08
CA THR A 140 12.55 15.96 0.46
C THR A 140 11.94 17.35 0.56
N THR A 141 12.11 18.05 1.70
CA THR A 141 11.60 19.41 1.87
C THR A 141 12.23 20.35 0.84
N LYS A 142 13.55 20.29 0.69
CA LYS A 142 14.25 21.10 -0.31
C LYS A 142 13.78 20.79 -1.73
N TYR A 143 13.61 19.52 -2.04
CA TYR A 143 13.12 19.11 -3.37
C TYR A 143 11.73 19.70 -3.66
N ILE A 144 10.80 19.65 -2.69
CA ILE A 144 9.46 20.23 -2.83
C ILE A 144 9.53 21.76 -3.03
N GLU A 145 10.38 22.45 -2.28
CA GLU A 145 10.59 23.89 -2.40
C GLU A 145 11.16 24.31 -3.77
N GLU A 146 12.04 23.48 -4.34
CA GLU A 146 12.64 23.70 -5.67
C GLU A 146 11.69 23.33 -6.80
N HIS A 147 10.63 22.57 -6.55
CA HIS A 147 9.64 22.09 -7.54
C HIS A 147 8.20 22.37 -7.08
N PRO A 148 7.82 23.64 -6.85
CA PRO A 148 6.52 23.94 -6.25
C PRO A 148 5.32 23.62 -7.13
N GLU A 149 5.49 23.64 -8.45
CA GLU A 149 4.36 23.49 -9.39
C GLU A 149 3.69 22.11 -9.28
N PRO A 150 4.40 20.96 -9.27
CA PRO A 150 3.77 19.65 -9.09
C PRO A 150 2.97 19.50 -7.80
N TYR A 151 3.41 20.18 -6.75
CA TYR A 151 2.78 20.10 -5.43
C TYR A 151 1.63 21.08 -5.22
N ALA A 152 1.60 22.17 -6.00
CA ALA A 152 0.59 23.23 -5.87
C ALA A 152 -0.50 23.16 -6.95
N ASN A 153 -0.24 22.49 -8.07
CA ASN A 153 -1.16 22.47 -9.21
C ASN A 153 -1.90 21.13 -9.31
N PRO A 154 -3.16 21.04 -8.83
CA PRO A 154 -3.94 19.81 -8.90
C PRO A 154 -4.32 19.38 -10.33
N ASN A 155 -4.13 20.25 -11.32
CA ASN A 155 -4.42 19.96 -12.72
C ASN A 155 -3.18 19.57 -13.53
N LEU A 156 -2.02 19.46 -12.88
CA LEU A 156 -0.81 19.02 -13.55
C LEU A 156 -0.93 17.54 -13.95
N THR A 157 -0.77 17.24 -15.23
CA THR A 157 -0.90 15.87 -15.77
C THR A 157 0.41 15.32 -16.32
N LEU A 158 1.41 16.17 -16.49
CA LEU A 158 2.76 15.81 -16.97
C LEU A 158 3.80 16.56 -16.14
N TRP A 159 4.91 15.87 -15.87
CA TRP A 159 6.08 16.39 -15.15
C TRP A 159 7.18 16.78 -16.13
#